data_4cebaa76c1e4d68e452f875341c35730
#
_entry.id   4cebaa76c1e4d68e452f875341c35730
#
_cell.length_a   1.000
_cell.length_b   1.000
_cell.length_c   1.000
_cell.angle_alpha   90.00
_cell.angle_beta   90.00
_cell.angle_gamma   90.00
#
_symmetry.space_group_name_H-M   'P 1'
#
loop_
_entity.id
_entity.type
_entity.pdbx_description
1 polymer ?
#
loop_
_entity_poly.entity_id
_entity_poly.type
_entity_poly.pdbx_seq_one_letter_code
_entity_poly.pdbx_strand_id
1 'polypeptide(L)'
;MKRIVLGIMLCLSLSVIAVYAQEKTETKPAPPVTNAEAAPKAGQVAPEFTLANDEGKQVSLKQFRGKWVVLYFYPKDFTSGCTLEARNFKRDSAHYEKANAVILGVSTDSVDSHKSFCEKEGLNFKLLADTDKKVSEMYGSKMEYNGNIYSARNTFLIGPDGKIAKVFMQVKPMTHSEEVLAAIAELSKK
;
A
#
# COMPACT_ATOMS: atom_id res chain seq x y z
N MET A 1 -52.69 -82.93 -15.42
CA MET A 1 -53.05 -81.53 -15.32
C MET A 1 -51.98 -80.80 -14.51
N LYS A 2 -50.98 -80.21 -15.14
CA LYS A 2 -49.88 -79.50 -14.50
C LYS A 2 -50.06 -78.02 -14.66
N ARG A 3 -50.21 -77.32 -13.51
CA ARG A 3 -50.27 -75.84 -13.48
C ARG A 3 -48.86 -75.29 -13.42
N ILE A 4 -48.51 -74.52 -14.44
CA ILE A 4 -47.23 -73.75 -14.47
C ILE A 4 -47.52 -72.40 -13.80
N VAL A 5 -46.79 -72.09 -12.73
CA VAL A 5 -46.82 -70.78 -12.08
C VAL A 5 -45.63 -70.00 -12.62
N LEU A 6 -45.94 -68.91 -13.31
CA LEU A 6 -44.98 -67.98 -13.90
C LEU A 6 -44.61 -66.94 -12.84
N GLY A 7 -43.41 -67.00 -12.31
CA GLY A 7 -42.86 -66.04 -11.39
C GLY A 7 -42.36 -64.78 -12.11
N ILE A 8 -42.98 -63.65 -11.86
CA ILE A 8 -42.50 -62.34 -12.34
C ILE A 8 -41.44 -61.84 -11.39
N MET A 9 -40.22 -61.80 -11.87
CA MET A 9 -39.08 -61.21 -11.15
C MET A 9 -39.03 -59.72 -11.41
N LEU A 10 -39.38 -58.90 -10.41
CA LEU A 10 -39.36 -57.45 -10.48
C LEU A 10 -37.93 -56.95 -10.18
N CYS A 11 -37.17 -56.59 -11.17
CA CYS A 11 -35.87 -55.96 -11.00
C CYS A 11 -36.06 -54.47 -10.61
N LEU A 12 -35.87 -54.16 -9.34
CA LEU A 12 -35.73 -52.78 -8.86
C LEU A 12 -34.31 -52.28 -9.20
N SER A 13 -34.18 -51.49 -10.23
CA SER A 13 -32.95 -50.72 -10.52
C SER A 13 -32.89 -49.50 -9.58
N LEU A 14 -32.06 -49.59 -8.55
CA LEU A 14 -31.68 -48.43 -7.75
C LEU A 14 -30.74 -47.52 -8.59
N SER A 15 -31.29 -46.45 -9.10
CA SER A 15 -30.49 -45.35 -9.70
C SER A 15 -29.88 -44.55 -8.58
N VAL A 16 -28.58 -44.78 -8.31
CA VAL A 16 -27.79 -43.94 -7.40
C VAL A 16 -27.45 -42.65 -8.16
N ILE A 17 -28.15 -41.58 -7.84
CA ILE A 17 -27.80 -40.24 -8.31
C ILE A 17 -26.65 -39.76 -7.41
N ALA A 18 -25.43 -39.87 -7.93
CA ALA A 18 -24.25 -39.26 -7.32
C ALA A 18 -24.35 -37.73 -7.53
N VAL A 19 -24.76 -37.03 -6.49
CA VAL A 19 -24.66 -35.57 -6.42
C VAL A 19 -23.18 -35.23 -6.22
N TYR A 20 -22.49 -34.85 -7.29
CA TYR A 20 -21.18 -34.25 -7.21
C TYR A 20 -21.34 -32.86 -6.60
N ALA A 21 -21.08 -32.72 -5.30
CA ALA A 21 -20.88 -31.42 -4.67
C ALA A 21 -19.58 -30.86 -5.26
N GLN A 22 -19.72 -29.87 -6.15
CA GLN A 22 -18.58 -29.03 -6.56
C GLN A 22 -18.18 -28.20 -5.34
N GLU A 23 -17.19 -28.67 -4.64
CA GLU A 23 -16.47 -27.89 -3.63
C GLU A 23 -15.81 -26.71 -4.34
N LYS A 24 -16.40 -25.53 -4.20
CA LYS A 24 -15.76 -24.26 -4.58
C LYS A 24 -14.52 -24.13 -3.71
N THR A 25 -13.38 -24.53 -4.23
CA THR A 25 -12.09 -24.16 -3.65
C THR A 25 -11.96 -22.66 -3.77
N GLU A 26 -12.29 -21.91 -2.70
CA GLU A 26 -11.88 -20.54 -2.53
C GLU A 26 -10.35 -20.51 -2.51
N THR A 27 -9.75 -20.25 -3.67
CA THR A 27 -8.33 -19.99 -3.76
C THR A 27 -8.04 -18.72 -2.99
N LYS A 28 -7.41 -18.86 -1.81
CA LYS A 28 -6.87 -17.73 -1.04
C LYS A 28 -6.06 -16.86 -2.01
N PRO A 29 -6.31 -15.52 -2.02
CA PRO A 29 -5.56 -14.62 -2.90
C PRO A 29 -4.06 -14.84 -2.74
N ALA A 30 -3.35 -14.89 -3.86
CA ALA A 30 -1.90 -14.97 -3.84
C ALA A 30 -1.33 -13.74 -3.09
N PRO A 31 -0.22 -13.89 -2.35
CA PRO A 31 0.41 -12.74 -1.70
C PRO A 31 0.81 -11.69 -2.75
N PRO A 32 0.78 -10.39 -2.37
CA PRO A 32 1.18 -9.32 -3.30
C PRO A 32 2.62 -9.52 -3.80
N VAL A 33 2.82 -9.33 -5.11
CA VAL A 33 4.15 -9.33 -5.71
C VAL A 33 4.69 -7.90 -5.67
N THR A 34 5.88 -7.72 -5.11
CA THR A 34 6.54 -6.40 -4.99
C THR A 34 7.90 -6.40 -5.69
N ASN A 35 8.36 -5.21 -6.11
CA ASN A 35 9.72 -5.02 -6.66
C ASN A 35 10.70 -4.50 -5.59
N ALA A 36 10.54 -4.90 -4.35
CA ALA A 36 11.29 -4.39 -3.18
C ALA A 36 12.83 -4.46 -3.32
N GLU A 37 13.35 -5.39 -4.11
CA GLU A 37 14.81 -5.50 -4.38
C GLU A 37 15.37 -4.27 -5.13
N ALA A 38 14.54 -3.55 -5.88
CA ALA A 38 14.91 -2.33 -6.58
C ALA A 38 14.90 -1.09 -5.66
N ALA A 39 14.48 -1.22 -4.40
CA ALA A 39 14.38 -0.10 -3.47
C ALA A 39 15.76 0.54 -3.18
N PRO A 40 15.85 1.88 -3.18
CA PRO A 40 17.05 2.57 -2.80
C PRO A 40 17.38 2.30 -1.32
N LYS A 41 18.68 2.14 -1.02
CA LYS A 41 19.18 1.76 0.30
C LYS A 41 19.67 2.97 1.09
N ALA A 42 19.74 2.84 2.41
CA ALA A 42 20.32 3.85 3.27
C ALA A 42 21.76 4.22 2.81
N GLY A 43 22.07 5.52 2.81
CA GLY A 43 23.32 6.11 2.32
C GLY A 43 23.29 6.48 0.84
N GLN A 44 22.38 5.96 0.03
CA GLN A 44 22.24 6.33 -1.38
C GLN A 44 21.51 7.66 -1.54
N VAL A 45 21.78 8.38 -2.61
CA VAL A 45 21.00 9.56 -3.00
C VAL A 45 19.57 9.11 -3.34
N ALA A 46 18.59 9.81 -2.77
CA ALA A 46 17.18 9.53 -3.07
C ALA A 46 16.89 9.83 -4.54
N PRO A 47 16.25 8.90 -5.27
CA PRO A 47 15.84 9.13 -6.65
C PRO A 47 14.95 10.37 -6.77
N GLU A 48 15.29 11.27 -7.68
CA GLU A 48 14.51 12.49 -7.90
C GLU A 48 13.21 12.20 -8.65
N PHE A 49 12.16 12.90 -8.26
CA PHE A 49 10.86 12.83 -8.93
C PHE A 49 10.16 14.19 -8.95
N THR A 50 9.15 14.29 -9.79
CA THR A 50 8.18 15.39 -9.78
C THR A 50 6.80 14.80 -10.01
N LEU A 51 5.87 15.03 -9.09
CA LEU A 51 4.48 14.54 -9.13
C LEU A 51 3.51 15.69 -8.85
N ALA A 52 2.29 15.58 -9.36
CA ALA A 52 1.20 16.48 -8.99
C ALA A 52 0.71 16.16 -7.56
N ASN A 53 0.47 17.18 -6.73
CA ASN A 53 -0.14 17.00 -5.43
C ASN A 53 -1.68 17.02 -5.51
N ASP A 54 -2.33 16.91 -4.36
CA ASP A 54 -3.78 16.99 -4.14
C ASP A 54 -4.44 18.28 -4.65
N GLU A 55 -3.66 19.34 -4.88
CA GLU A 55 -4.10 20.61 -5.50
C GLU A 55 -3.77 20.71 -7.00
N GLY A 56 -3.19 19.65 -7.60
CA GLY A 56 -2.72 19.65 -9.00
C GLY A 56 -1.40 20.39 -9.24
N LYS A 57 -0.73 20.88 -8.18
CA LYS A 57 0.55 21.58 -8.29
C LYS A 57 1.70 20.59 -8.35
N GLN A 58 2.70 20.90 -9.20
CA GLN A 58 3.90 20.06 -9.30
C GLN A 58 4.78 20.18 -8.06
N VAL A 59 5.09 19.03 -7.46
CA VAL A 59 5.96 18.90 -6.29
C VAL A 59 7.15 18.05 -6.67
N SER A 60 8.36 18.58 -6.47
CA SER A 60 9.62 17.91 -6.73
C SER A 60 10.35 17.65 -5.42
N LEU A 61 10.98 16.48 -5.29
CA LEU A 61 11.75 16.13 -4.10
C LEU A 61 12.84 17.16 -3.78
N LYS A 62 13.50 17.71 -4.79
CA LYS A 62 14.56 18.73 -4.62
C LYS A 62 14.12 19.99 -3.90
N GLN A 63 12.81 20.33 -3.88
CA GLN A 63 12.27 21.50 -3.17
C GLN A 63 12.44 21.40 -1.65
N PHE A 64 12.71 20.20 -1.13
CA PHE A 64 12.80 19.92 0.29
C PHE A 64 14.25 19.72 0.78
N ARG A 65 15.24 20.11 -0.03
CA ARG A 65 16.64 20.10 0.41
C ARG A 65 16.81 20.94 1.69
N GLY A 66 17.60 20.45 2.63
CA GLY A 66 17.75 21.06 3.96
C GLY A 66 16.69 20.67 4.98
N LYS A 67 15.73 19.82 4.60
CA LYS A 67 14.72 19.28 5.50
C LYS A 67 14.78 17.75 5.50
N TRP A 68 14.28 17.15 6.58
CA TRP A 68 13.91 15.76 6.57
C TRP A 68 12.67 15.56 5.70
N VAL A 69 12.64 14.49 4.89
CA VAL A 69 11.46 14.13 4.10
C VAL A 69 11.02 12.73 4.48
N VAL A 70 9.78 12.64 4.94
CA VAL A 70 9.09 11.35 5.15
C VAL A 70 8.31 11.05 3.89
N LEU A 71 8.89 10.28 3.00
CA LEU A 71 8.27 9.85 1.75
C LEU A 71 7.62 8.48 2.00
N TYR A 72 6.30 8.47 2.28
CA TYR A 72 5.59 7.22 2.53
C TYR A 72 4.71 6.83 1.35
N PHE A 73 4.83 5.59 0.94
CA PHE A 73 4.01 4.96 -0.09
C PHE A 73 2.87 4.19 0.57
N TYR A 74 1.68 4.26 -0.01
CA TYR A 74 0.51 3.55 0.50
C TYR A 74 -0.39 3.06 -0.64
N PRO A 75 -1.16 1.96 -0.45
CA PRO A 75 -1.89 1.32 -1.54
C PRO A 75 -2.98 2.18 -2.16
N LYS A 76 -3.87 2.78 -1.35
CA LYS A 76 -5.07 3.40 -1.89
C LYS A 76 -5.77 4.32 -0.89
N ASP A 77 -6.25 5.47 -1.38
CA ASP A 77 -7.11 6.39 -0.64
C ASP A 77 -8.36 5.68 -0.08
N PHE A 78 -8.90 6.22 0.99
CA PHE A 78 -10.15 5.77 1.64
C PHE A 78 -10.15 4.35 2.20
N THR A 79 -9.06 3.58 2.10
CA THR A 79 -8.99 2.27 2.77
C THR A 79 -8.67 2.44 4.26
N SER A 80 -9.18 1.54 5.10
CA SER A 80 -9.07 1.66 6.55
C SER A 80 -7.64 1.83 7.05
N GLY A 81 -6.71 1.01 6.54
CA GLY A 81 -5.30 1.08 6.94
C GLY A 81 -4.61 2.36 6.48
N CYS A 82 -4.88 2.85 5.25
CA CYS A 82 -4.30 4.09 4.74
C CYS A 82 -4.86 5.32 5.46
N THR A 83 -6.16 5.30 5.76
CA THR A 83 -6.80 6.36 6.55
C THR A 83 -6.22 6.43 7.97
N LEU A 84 -6.00 5.29 8.63
CA LEU A 84 -5.36 5.24 9.94
C LEU A 84 -3.94 5.82 9.90
N GLU A 85 -3.14 5.42 8.91
CA GLU A 85 -1.76 5.89 8.74
C GLU A 85 -1.72 7.42 8.52
N ALA A 86 -2.54 7.94 7.60
CA ALA A 86 -2.64 9.36 7.33
C ALA A 86 -3.09 10.17 8.56
N ARG A 87 -4.08 9.67 9.32
CA ARG A 87 -4.52 10.30 10.57
C ARG A 87 -3.43 10.32 11.64
N ASN A 88 -2.62 9.28 11.76
CA ASN A 88 -1.49 9.24 12.69
C ASN A 88 -0.42 10.26 12.29
N PHE A 89 -0.05 10.35 11.02
CA PHE A 89 0.85 11.40 10.53
C PHE A 89 0.29 12.81 10.79
N LYS A 90 -1.00 13.04 10.55
CA LYS A 90 -1.68 14.30 10.86
C LYS A 90 -1.65 14.62 12.37
N ARG A 91 -1.98 13.64 13.23
CA ARG A 91 -1.94 13.80 14.70
C ARG A 91 -0.57 14.30 15.17
N ASP A 92 0.48 13.75 14.57
CA ASP A 92 1.85 13.98 14.99
C ASP A 92 2.54 15.12 14.21
N SER A 93 1.82 15.83 13.32
CA SER A 93 2.38 16.84 12.40
C SER A 93 3.20 17.93 13.10
N ALA A 94 2.77 18.40 14.26
CA ALA A 94 3.51 19.40 15.01
C ALA A 94 4.89 18.92 15.47
N HIS A 95 5.07 17.61 15.72
CA HIS A 95 6.36 17.03 16.05
C HIS A 95 7.27 16.96 14.81
N TYR A 96 6.71 16.66 13.64
CA TYR A 96 7.44 16.69 12.37
C TYR A 96 7.91 18.10 12.03
N GLU A 97 7.05 19.11 12.18
CA GLU A 97 7.42 20.51 11.97
C GLU A 97 8.58 20.95 12.89
N LYS A 98 8.52 20.61 14.18
CA LYS A 98 9.60 20.89 15.14
C LYS A 98 10.91 20.19 14.76
N ALA A 99 10.84 19.03 14.14
CA ALA A 99 12.00 18.29 13.64
C ALA A 99 12.48 18.79 12.26
N ASN A 100 11.94 19.89 11.73
CA ASN A 100 12.18 20.38 10.38
C ASN A 100 11.95 19.28 9.31
N ALA A 101 10.87 18.52 9.46
CA ALA A 101 10.51 17.41 8.60
C ALA A 101 9.20 17.72 7.85
N VAL A 102 9.11 17.24 6.61
CA VAL A 102 7.91 17.27 5.78
C VAL A 102 7.42 15.86 5.51
N ILE A 103 6.11 15.71 5.41
CA ILE A 103 5.45 14.43 5.10
C ILE A 103 4.93 14.51 3.66
N LEU A 104 5.24 13.53 2.85
CA LEU A 104 4.78 13.36 1.48
C LEU A 104 4.21 11.95 1.33
N GLY A 105 2.90 11.84 1.11
CA GLY A 105 2.26 10.55 0.82
C GLY A 105 2.21 10.31 -0.68
N VAL A 106 2.48 9.10 -1.13
CA VAL A 106 2.47 8.71 -2.54
C VAL A 106 1.58 7.50 -2.74
N SER A 107 0.64 7.58 -3.65
CA SER A 107 -0.10 6.43 -4.14
C SER A 107 -0.36 6.53 -5.64
N THR A 108 -0.94 5.49 -6.21
CA THR A 108 -1.32 5.46 -7.63
C THR A 108 -2.69 6.09 -7.91
N ASP A 109 -3.32 6.67 -6.90
CA ASP A 109 -4.60 7.37 -7.02
C ASP A 109 -4.44 8.69 -7.79
N SER A 110 -5.56 9.21 -8.29
CA SER A 110 -5.60 10.47 -9.03
C SER A 110 -5.53 11.70 -8.11
N VAL A 111 -5.19 12.85 -8.68
CA VAL A 111 -5.24 14.15 -7.99
C VAL A 111 -6.60 14.40 -7.35
N ASP A 112 -7.70 14.12 -8.07
CA ASP A 112 -9.07 14.31 -7.55
C ASP A 112 -9.38 13.39 -6.37
N SER A 113 -8.88 12.14 -6.41
CA SER A 113 -9.00 11.22 -5.28
C SER A 113 -8.26 11.76 -4.06
N HIS A 114 -7.00 12.18 -4.23
CA HIS A 114 -6.20 12.77 -3.17
C HIS A 114 -6.83 14.02 -2.58
N LYS A 115 -7.35 14.91 -3.42
CA LYS A 115 -8.07 16.12 -2.98
C LYS A 115 -9.24 15.75 -2.07
N SER A 116 -10.10 14.84 -2.53
CA SER A 116 -11.26 14.38 -1.77
C SER A 116 -10.86 13.70 -0.46
N PHE A 117 -9.76 12.92 -0.47
CA PHE A 117 -9.24 12.25 0.71
C PHE A 117 -8.65 13.25 1.72
N CYS A 118 -7.85 14.23 1.25
CA CYS A 118 -7.32 15.31 2.08
C CYS A 118 -8.43 16.12 2.73
N GLU A 119 -9.46 16.50 1.98
CA GLU A 119 -10.61 17.26 2.48
C GLU A 119 -11.38 16.46 3.54
N LYS A 120 -11.70 15.19 3.25
CA LYS A 120 -12.45 14.32 4.16
C LYS A 120 -11.72 14.09 5.48
N GLU A 121 -10.43 13.83 5.43
CA GLU A 121 -9.60 13.51 6.61
C GLU A 121 -8.98 14.78 7.24
N GLY A 122 -9.11 15.92 6.58
CA GLY A 122 -8.52 17.20 6.99
C GLY A 122 -6.99 17.11 7.08
N LEU A 123 -6.33 16.46 6.12
CA LEU A 123 -4.88 16.29 6.13
C LEU A 123 -4.19 17.64 5.94
N ASN A 124 -3.08 17.83 6.64
CA ASN A 124 -2.27 19.06 6.62
C ASN A 124 -0.89 18.87 5.98
N PHE A 125 -0.73 17.81 5.19
CA PHE A 125 0.45 17.50 4.39
C PHE A 125 0.03 17.05 2.99
N LYS A 126 0.98 16.95 2.06
CA LYS A 126 0.70 16.72 0.65
C LYS A 126 0.58 15.24 0.32
N LEU A 127 -0.42 14.89 -0.49
CA LEU A 127 -0.50 13.61 -1.19
C LEU A 127 -0.08 13.80 -2.65
N LEU A 128 0.66 12.87 -3.21
CA LEU A 128 1.27 12.94 -4.53
C LEU A 128 0.76 11.81 -5.42
N ALA A 129 0.24 12.16 -6.59
CA ALA A 129 -0.39 11.25 -7.54
C ALA A 129 0.64 10.61 -8.49
N ASP A 130 1.04 9.38 -8.21
CA ASP A 130 1.91 8.54 -9.06
C ASP A 130 1.08 7.67 -10.00
N THR A 131 0.21 8.29 -10.82
CA THR A 131 -0.76 7.60 -11.66
C THR A 131 -0.10 6.71 -12.73
N ASP A 132 1.11 7.01 -13.16
CA ASP A 132 1.90 6.21 -14.08
C ASP A 132 2.80 5.16 -13.38
N LYS A 133 2.79 5.10 -12.05
CA LYS A 133 3.47 4.13 -11.18
C LYS A 133 5.01 4.16 -11.26
N LYS A 134 5.58 5.18 -11.89
CA LYS A 134 7.04 5.26 -12.11
C LYS A 134 7.81 5.53 -10.83
N VAL A 135 7.28 6.40 -9.97
CA VAL A 135 7.94 6.71 -8.69
C VAL A 135 7.84 5.52 -7.74
N SER A 136 6.69 4.85 -7.67
CA SER A 136 6.53 3.60 -6.93
C SER A 136 7.49 2.51 -7.43
N GLU A 137 7.69 2.40 -8.75
CA GLU A 137 8.65 1.46 -9.33
C GLU A 137 10.09 1.82 -8.97
N MET A 138 10.48 3.09 -9.13
CA MET A 138 11.81 3.61 -8.85
C MET A 138 12.23 3.45 -7.38
N TYR A 139 11.26 3.51 -6.46
CA TYR A 139 11.46 3.31 -5.03
C TYR A 139 11.23 1.85 -4.57
N GLY A 140 11.11 0.89 -5.49
CA GLY A 140 10.86 -0.51 -5.13
C GLY A 140 9.55 -0.71 -4.35
N SER A 141 8.60 0.20 -4.53
CA SER A 141 7.32 0.22 -3.83
C SER A 141 6.14 -0.11 -4.74
N LYS A 142 6.38 -0.55 -5.98
CA LYS A 142 5.35 -1.05 -6.87
C LYS A 142 4.88 -2.42 -6.41
N MET A 143 3.58 -2.60 -6.31
CA MET A 143 2.95 -3.83 -5.83
C MET A 143 1.82 -4.24 -6.78
N GLU A 144 1.78 -5.50 -7.17
CA GLU A 144 0.66 -6.08 -7.88
C GLU A 144 -0.19 -6.92 -6.94
N TYR A 145 -1.49 -6.70 -6.96
CA TYR A 145 -2.47 -7.47 -6.19
C TYR A 145 -3.78 -7.60 -6.95
N ASN A 146 -4.24 -8.82 -7.17
CA ASN A 146 -5.47 -9.13 -7.94
C ASN A 146 -5.52 -8.44 -9.32
N GLY A 147 -4.40 -8.45 -10.06
CA GLY A 147 -4.28 -7.86 -11.40
C GLY A 147 -4.28 -6.32 -11.44
N ASN A 148 -4.24 -5.65 -10.28
CA ASN A 148 -4.14 -4.21 -10.18
C ASN A 148 -2.78 -3.80 -9.59
N ILE A 149 -2.29 -2.63 -10.02
CA ILE A 149 -1.04 -2.07 -9.55
C ILE A 149 -1.32 -1.00 -8.49
N TYR A 150 -0.65 -1.13 -7.35
CA TYR A 150 -0.71 -0.22 -6.21
C TYR A 150 0.70 0.14 -5.74
N SER A 151 0.80 1.09 -4.82
CA SER A 151 2.02 1.28 -4.03
C SER A 151 2.00 0.38 -2.80
N ALA A 152 3.11 -0.29 -2.50
CA ALA A 152 3.31 -1.04 -1.26
C ALA A 152 3.49 -0.06 -0.07
N ARG A 153 3.22 -0.53 1.16
CA ARG A 153 3.45 0.29 2.37
C ARG A 153 4.92 0.33 2.74
N ASN A 154 5.65 1.22 2.10
CA ASN A 154 7.06 1.45 2.38
C ASN A 154 7.27 2.94 2.66
N THR A 155 8.25 3.25 3.49
CA THR A 155 8.61 4.64 3.78
C THR A 155 10.12 4.83 3.68
N PHE A 156 10.49 5.91 3.04
CA PHE A 156 11.87 6.35 2.89
C PHE A 156 12.06 7.65 3.67
N LEU A 157 12.82 7.58 4.74
CA LEU A 157 13.25 8.77 5.46
C LEU A 157 14.47 9.33 4.75
N ILE A 158 14.33 10.53 4.20
CA ILE A 158 15.37 11.20 3.42
C ILE A 158 15.93 12.34 4.29
N GLY A 159 17.25 12.37 4.41
CA GLY A 159 17.95 13.39 5.18
C GLY A 159 18.01 14.76 4.48
N PRO A 160 18.38 15.81 5.21
CA PRO A 160 18.54 17.17 4.65
C PRO A 160 19.53 17.26 3.49
N ASP A 161 20.49 16.34 3.41
CA ASP A 161 21.47 16.20 2.32
C ASP A 161 20.87 15.51 1.07
N GLY A 162 19.63 15.03 1.15
CA GLY A 162 18.93 14.33 0.08
C GLY A 162 19.32 12.86 -0.09
N LYS A 163 19.95 12.26 0.89
CA LYS A 163 20.23 10.82 0.90
C LYS A 163 19.17 10.09 1.73
N ILE A 164 18.95 8.83 1.37
CA ILE A 164 18.13 7.92 2.17
C ILE A 164 18.83 7.71 3.52
N ALA A 165 18.22 8.13 4.60
CA ALA A 165 18.75 7.94 5.94
C ALA A 165 18.28 6.61 6.56
N LYS A 166 17.02 6.23 6.27
CA LYS A 166 16.43 4.96 6.74
C LYS A 166 15.32 4.52 5.80
N VAL A 167 15.13 3.21 5.69
CA VAL A 167 14.04 2.59 4.92
C VAL A 167 13.18 1.75 5.86
N PHE A 168 11.86 1.89 5.73
CA PHE A 168 10.87 1.08 6.43
C PHE A 168 10.06 0.34 5.38
N MET A 169 10.13 -0.99 5.39
CA MET A 169 9.40 -1.84 4.45
C MET A 169 8.20 -2.47 5.14
N GLN A 170 7.09 -2.59 4.41
CA GLN A 170 5.85 -3.25 4.88
C GLN A 170 5.37 -2.74 6.24
N VAL A 171 5.33 -1.41 6.39
CA VAL A 171 5.03 -0.75 7.66
C VAL A 171 3.64 -1.06 8.20
N LYS A 172 3.50 -1.02 9.52
CA LYS A 172 2.22 -1.17 10.21
C LYS A 172 1.61 0.22 10.46
N PRO A 173 0.44 0.54 9.89
CA PRO A 173 -0.16 1.88 10.00
C PRO A 173 -0.33 2.43 11.41
N MET A 174 -0.50 1.54 12.40
CA MET A 174 -0.84 1.92 13.76
C MET A 174 0.30 2.67 14.49
N THR A 175 1.55 2.24 14.31
CA THR A 175 2.73 2.74 15.04
C THR A 175 3.70 3.53 14.16
N HIS A 176 3.46 3.54 12.86
CA HIS A 176 4.44 3.98 11.88
C HIS A 176 4.89 5.44 12.05
N SER A 177 3.97 6.37 12.32
CA SER A 177 4.32 7.79 12.54
C SER A 177 5.29 7.96 13.69
N GLU A 178 5.07 7.25 14.80
CA GLU A 178 5.94 7.31 15.98
C GLU A 178 7.32 6.68 15.72
N GLU A 179 7.36 5.58 14.95
CA GLU A 179 8.61 4.92 14.54
C GLU A 179 9.49 5.84 13.68
N VAL A 180 8.87 6.61 12.77
CA VAL A 180 9.57 7.58 11.91
C VAL A 180 10.09 8.75 12.74
N LEU A 181 9.29 9.31 13.67
CA LEU A 181 9.73 10.39 14.57
C LEU A 181 10.91 9.95 15.43
N ALA A 182 10.85 8.74 15.99
CA ALA A 182 11.96 8.18 16.76
C ALA A 182 13.24 8.07 15.92
N ALA A 183 13.12 7.64 14.66
CA ALA A 183 14.26 7.57 13.76
C ALA A 183 14.86 8.95 13.42
N ILE A 184 14.03 9.98 13.19
CA ILE A 184 14.49 11.36 12.98
C ILE A 184 15.24 11.84 14.22
N ALA A 185 14.70 11.64 15.43
CA ALA A 185 15.32 12.05 16.66
C ALA A 185 16.68 11.37 16.92
N GLU A 186 16.81 10.10 16.55
CA GLU A 186 18.08 9.36 16.63
C GLU A 186 19.12 9.90 15.64
N LEU A 187 18.72 10.08 14.38
CA LEU A 187 19.62 10.45 13.29
C LEU A 187 20.04 11.93 13.32
N SER A 188 19.24 12.79 13.94
CA SER A 188 19.55 14.22 14.13
C SER A 188 20.59 14.48 15.21
N LYS A 189 21.00 13.47 16.01
CA LYS A 189 22.03 13.59 17.03
C LYS A 189 23.47 13.33 16.51
N LYS A 190 23.57 12.84 15.29
CA LYS A 190 24.83 12.52 14.62
C LYS A 190 25.33 13.70 13.79
#